data_813a80c997c6ec4ef12f2c1abf64cda9
#
_entry.id   813a80c997c6ec4ef12f2c1abf64cda9
#
_cell.length_a   1.000
_cell.length_b   1.000
_cell.length_c   1.000
_cell.angle_alpha   90.00
_cell.angle_beta   90.00
_cell.angle_gamma   90.00
#
_symmetry.space_group_name_H-M   'P 1'
#
loop_
_entity.id
_entity.type
_entity.pdbx_description
1 polymer ?
#
loop_
_entity_poly.entity_id
_entity_poly.type
_entity_poly.pdbx_seq_one_letter_code
_entity_poly.pdbx_strand_id
1 'polypeptide(L)'
;MNQKQVNKLIKLLKEKEISFDSGLTDNEIEKINHNFGIIFPNDLKLLLQTELPVSSGFVHWRYGINSEKGKQEIENKLNWPLEGMLFDIKNNSFWLDEWGSKPSDFISQKKIAQDELTKQPKLIPIYSHRYLSGEPNEVGNPVFSVYQMDIIHYGNDLMDYFTNEFGIELPKSFGTIDKPKKIRFWSEMIDLNNEIIE
;
A
#
# COMPACT_ATOMS: atom_id res chain seq x y z
N MET A 1 0.88 -3.37 15.46
CA MET A 1 1.23 -2.29 16.44
C MET A 1 0.23 -2.23 17.57
N ASN A 2 0.64 -1.78 18.79
CA ASN A 2 -0.24 -1.43 19.90
C ASN A 2 -0.26 0.10 20.11
N GLN A 3 -1.15 0.62 21.00
CA GLN A 3 -1.33 2.06 21.20
C GLN A 3 -0.04 2.79 21.65
N LYS A 4 0.78 2.17 22.51
CA LYS A 4 2.05 2.76 22.96
C LYS A 4 3.04 2.93 21.80
N GLN A 5 3.08 1.95 20.90
CA GLN A 5 3.93 1.97 19.71
C GLN A 5 3.46 3.06 18.74
N VAL A 6 2.15 3.15 18.48
CA VAL A 6 1.57 4.19 17.62
C VAL A 6 1.84 5.59 18.15
N ASN A 7 1.61 5.84 19.45
CA ASN A 7 1.87 7.15 20.05
C ASN A 7 3.34 7.55 19.93
N LYS A 8 4.28 6.60 20.11
CA LYS A 8 5.72 6.87 19.96
C LYS A 8 6.07 7.14 18.50
N LEU A 9 5.52 6.36 17.55
CA LEU A 9 5.71 6.55 16.12
C LEU A 9 5.26 7.95 15.68
N ILE A 10 4.03 8.35 16.04
CA ILE A 10 3.47 9.68 15.73
C ILE A 10 4.36 10.79 16.27
N LYS A 11 4.83 10.65 17.54
CA LYS A 11 5.74 11.64 18.12
C LYS A 11 7.02 11.79 17.29
N LEU A 12 7.64 10.69 16.89
CA LEU A 12 8.88 10.72 16.09
C LEU A 12 8.63 11.28 14.68
N LEU A 13 7.50 10.97 14.07
CA LEU A 13 7.13 11.54 12.77
C LEU A 13 6.89 13.06 12.87
N LYS A 14 6.29 13.55 13.95
CA LYS A 14 6.17 15.00 14.22
C LYS A 14 7.53 15.68 14.38
N GLU A 15 8.52 15.01 14.98
CA GLU A 15 9.90 15.48 15.06
C GLU A 15 10.58 15.56 13.66
N LYS A 16 10.03 14.84 12.65
CA LYS A 16 10.40 14.92 11.23
C LYS A 16 9.47 15.86 10.43
N GLU A 17 8.79 16.77 11.09
CA GLU A 17 7.91 17.79 10.49
C GLU A 17 6.68 17.22 9.76
N ILE A 18 6.32 15.97 10.00
CA ILE A 18 5.06 15.42 9.50
C ILE A 18 3.89 16.02 10.27
N SER A 19 2.97 16.62 9.53
CA SER A 19 1.74 17.20 10.08
C SER A 19 0.64 16.16 10.20
N PHE A 20 -0.15 16.28 11.25
CA PHE A 20 -1.26 15.39 11.56
C PHE A 20 -2.51 16.19 11.89
N ASP A 21 -3.66 15.66 11.46
CA ASP A 21 -4.99 16.04 11.90
C ASP A 21 -5.49 15.09 12.99
N SER A 22 -6.67 15.40 13.57
CA SER A 22 -7.38 14.46 14.44
C SER A 22 -7.58 13.12 13.73
N GLY A 23 -7.52 12.02 14.47
CA GLY A 23 -7.71 10.67 13.91
C GLY A 23 -9.06 10.50 13.21
N LEU A 24 -9.13 9.51 12.31
CA LEU A 24 -10.38 9.14 11.64
C LEU A 24 -11.36 8.55 12.64
N THR A 25 -12.62 8.97 12.55
CA THR A 25 -13.73 8.37 13.30
C THR A 25 -14.14 7.02 12.67
N ASP A 26 -14.88 6.20 13.43
CA ASP A 26 -15.44 4.95 12.89
C ASP A 26 -16.34 5.20 11.68
N ASN A 27 -17.14 6.25 11.69
CA ASN A 27 -18.00 6.64 10.55
C ASN A 27 -17.14 7.00 9.31
N GLU A 28 -16.00 7.69 9.48
CA GLU A 28 -15.09 7.98 8.37
C GLU A 28 -14.45 6.70 7.84
N ILE A 29 -14.06 5.76 8.70
CA ILE A 29 -13.56 4.43 8.29
C ILE A 29 -14.62 3.66 7.50
N GLU A 30 -15.89 3.66 7.96
CA GLU A 30 -17.00 3.01 7.25
C GLU A 30 -17.24 3.65 5.87
N LYS A 31 -17.18 4.98 5.77
CA LYS A 31 -17.28 5.68 4.48
C LYS A 31 -16.14 5.34 3.55
N ILE A 32 -14.91 5.22 4.05
CA ILE A 32 -13.74 4.80 3.24
C ILE A 32 -13.97 3.39 2.71
N ASN A 33 -14.41 2.46 3.56
CA ASN A 33 -14.73 1.11 3.14
C ASN A 33 -15.83 1.11 2.07
N HIS A 34 -16.92 1.83 2.30
CA HIS A 34 -18.05 1.90 1.35
C HIS A 34 -17.64 2.48 -0.01
N ASN A 35 -16.88 3.59 0.00
CA ASN A 35 -16.53 4.31 -1.22
C ASN A 35 -15.42 3.64 -2.03
N PHE A 36 -14.45 3.01 -1.36
CA PHE A 36 -13.23 2.49 -1.97
C PHE A 36 -13.04 0.98 -1.81
N GLY A 37 -13.92 0.29 -1.06
CA GLY A 37 -13.78 -1.14 -0.77
C GLY A 37 -12.50 -1.46 -0.01
N ILE A 38 -12.08 -0.60 0.92
CA ILE A 38 -10.86 -0.76 1.71
C ILE A 38 -11.23 -1.17 3.13
N ILE A 39 -10.61 -2.25 3.59
CA ILE A 39 -10.59 -2.64 5.00
C ILE A 39 -9.16 -2.47 5.47
N PHE A 40 -8.93 -1.52 6.35
CA PHE A 40 -7.59 -1.28 6.90
C PHE A 40 -7.18 -2.42 7.83
N PRO A 41 -5.97 -3.00 7.68
CA PRO A 41 -5.37 -3.82 8.71
C PRO A 41 -5.31 -3.09 10.05
N ASN A 42 -5.42 -3.84 11.15
CA ASN A 42 -5.64 -3.25 12.48
C ASN A 42 -4.53 -2.29 12.92
N ASP A 43 -3.30 -2.47 12.51
CA ASP A 43 -2.19 -1.56 12.83
C ASP A 43 -2.27 -0.24 12.05
N LEU A 44 -2.63 -0.27 10.76
CA LEU A 44 -2.87 0.94 9.98
C LEU A 44 -4.13 1.65 10.48
N LYS A 45 -5.23 0.90 10.75
CA LYS A 45 -6.46 1.47 11.32
C LYS A 45 -6.17 2.21 12.62
N LEU A 46 -5.42 1.57 13.53
CA LEU A 46 -5.07 2.17 14.82
C LEU A 46 -4.26 3.47 14.66
N LEU A 47 -3.30 3.50 13.72
CA LEU A 47 -2.53 4.70 13.41
C LEU A 47 -3.46 5.82 12.92
N LEU A 48 -4.27 5.54 11.89
CA LEU A 48 -5.15 6.53 11.26
C LEU A 48 -6.26 7.04 12.19
N GLN A 49 -6.71 6.22 13.15
CA GLN A 49 -7.68 6.61 14.17
C GLN A 49 -7.04 7.34 15.36
N THR A 50 -5.75 7.15 15.60
CA THR A 50 -5.03 7.91 16.63
C THR A 50 -4.76 9.33 16.16
N GLU A 51 -4.08 9.49 15.04
CA GLU A 51 -3.89 10.76 14.34
C GLU A 51 -3.72 10.49 12.84
N LEU A 52 -4.30 11.34 12.00
CA LEU A 52 -4.26 11.22 10.55
C LEU A 52 -3.11 12.03 9.97
N PRO A 53 -2.09 11.42 9.34
CA PRO A 53 -1.03 12.17 8.68
C PRO A 53 -1.58 12.90 7.45
N VAL A 54 -1.24 14.20 7.30
CA VAL A 54 -1.75 15.08 6.23
C VAL A 54 -0.67 15.82 5.46
N SER A 55 0.61 15.58 5.76
CA SER A 55 1.71 16.12 4.95
C SER A 55 1.67 15.59 3.51
N SER A 56 2.26 16.35 2.58
CA SER A 56 2.38 15.95 1.18
C SER A 56 2.97 14.54 1.04
N GLY A 57 2.42 13.77 0.11
CA GLY A 57 2.77 12.35 -0.08
C GLY A 57 1.81 11.38 0.60
N PHE A 58 1.27 11.72 1.77
CA PHE A 58 0.27 10.88 2.44
C PHE A 58 -1.07 10.87 1.69
N VAL A 59 -1.89 9.85 1.99
CA VAL A 59 -3.25 9.74 1.44
C VAL A 59 -4.21 10.57 2.28
N HIS A 60 -4.84 11.55 1.66
CA HIS A 60 -5.77 12.45 2.33
C HIS A 60 -7.18 11.82 2.44
N TRP A 61 -7.31 10.75 3.24
CA TRP A 61 -8.53 9.95 3.36
C TRP A 61 -9.77 10.79 3.67
N ARG A 62 -9.68 11.72 4.65
CA ARG A 62 -10.79 12.60 5.03
C ARG A 62 -11.22 13.51 3.89
N TYR A 63 -10.27 14.03 3.11
CA TYR A 63 -10.57 14.81 1.92
C TYR A 63 -11.24 13.96 0.85
N GLY A 64 -10.80 12.70 0.69
CA GLY A 64 -11.35 11.75 -0.28
C GLY A 64 -12.80 11.37 -0.06
N ILE A 65 -13.26 11.29 1.20
CA ILE A 65 -14.66 10.98 1.50
C ILE A 65 -15.56 12.20 1.54
N ASN A 66 -15.02 13.42 1.44
CA ASN A 66 -15.77 14.67 1.56
C ASN A 66 -15.72 15.54 0.30
N SER A 67 -15.00 15.16 -0.76
CA SER A 67 -14.97 15.90 -2.01
C SER A 67 -14.73 14.99 -3.22
N GLU A 68 -15.33 15.32 -4.37
CA GLU A 68 -15.14 14.57 -5.63
C GLU A 68 -13.68 14.60 -6.09
N LYS A 69 -12.98 15.72 -5.94
CA LYS A 69 -11.56 15.81 -6.28
C LYS A 69 -10.72 14.88 -5.40
N GLY A 70 -10.96 14.90 -4.09
CA GLY A 70 -10.27 13.99 -3.16
C GLY A 70 -10.57 12.53 -3.44
N LYS A 71 -11.82 12.21 -3.80
CA LYS A 71 -12.21 10.87 -4.22
C LYS A 71 -11.40 10.41 -5.44
N GLN A 72 -11.32 11.24 -6.47
CA GLN A 72 -10.54 10.93 -7.66
C GLN A 72 -9.04 10.76 -7.37
N GLU A 73 -8.49 11.56 -6.45
CA GLU A 73 -7.08 11.41 -6.03
C GLU A 73 -6.81 10.06 -5.37
N ILE A 74 -7.73 9.58 -4.52
CA ILE A 74 -7.63 8.25 -3.91
C ILE A 74 -7.82 7.14 -4.95
N GLU A 75 -8.81 7.25 -5.83
CA GLU A 75 -9.05 6.29 -6.91
C GLU A 75 -7.82 6.16 -7.83
N ASN A 76 -7.18 7.26 -8.18
CA ASN A 76 -5.93 7.26 -8.96
C ASN A 76 -4.81 6.50 -8.22
N LYS A 77 -4.65 6.72 -6.91
CA LYS A 77 -3.67 5.97 -6.12
C LYS A 77 -4.01 4.47 -6.04
N LEU A 78 -5.28 4.11 -5.92
CA LEU A 78 -5.73 2.71 -5.89
C LEU A 78 -5.54 2.01 -7.24
N ASN A 79 -5.65 2.75 -8.34
CA ASN A 79 -5.46 2.25 -9.70
C ASN A 79 -4.00 2.22 -10.14
N TRP A 80 -3.11 2.90 -9.43
CA TRP A 80 -1.68 2.99 -9.77
C TRP A 80 -1.01 1.64 -10.04
N PRO A 81 -1.20 0.58 -9.22
CA PRO A 81 -0.60 -0.73 -9.49
C PRO A 81 -1.09 -1.34 -10.81
N LEU A 82 -2.38 -1.21 -11.13
CA LEU A 82 -2.94 -1.67 -12.40
C LEU A 82 -2.38 -0.87 -13.59
N GLU A 83 -2.33 0.45 -13.48
CA GLU A 83 -1.80 1.31 -14.55
C GLU A 83 -0.33 1.00 -14.83
N GLY A 84 0.46 0.77 -13.78
CA GLY A 84 1.85 0.34 -13.90
C GLY A 84 2.00 -1.01 -14.60
N MET A 85 1.18 -1.99 -14.21
CA MET A 85 1.14 -3.30 -14.86
C MET A 85 0.76 -3.19 -16.35
N LEU A 86 -0.26 -2.39 -16.67
CA LEU A 86 -0.69 -2.18 -18.06
C LEU A 86 0.38 -1.47 -18.89
N PHE A 87 1.15 -0.57 -18.29
CA PHE A 87 2.29 0.04 -18.94
C PHE A 87 3.33 -1.02 -19.33
N ASP A 88 3.68 -1.92 -18.41
CA ASP A 88 4.68 -2.98 -18.66
C ASP A 88 4.18 -4.04 -19.65
N ILE A 89 2.89 -4.39 -19.63
CA ILE A 89 2.29 -5.26 -20.64
C ILE A 89 2.44 -4.68 -22.04
N LYS A 90 2.26 -3.37 -22.16
CA LYS A 90 2.30 -2.67 -23.45
C LYS A 90 3.71 -2.39 -23.94
N ASN A 91 4.62 -2.02 -23.05
CA ASN A 91 5.92 -1.45 -23.41
C ASN A 91 7.11 -2.37 -23.10
N ASN A 92 6.98 -3.24 -22.08
CA ASN A 92 8.07 -4.06 -21.56
C ASN A 92 7.80 -5.56 -21.69
N SER A 93 6.82 -5.94 -22.53
CA SER A 93 6.46 -7.34 -22.80
C SER A 93 6.00 -8.16 -21.59
N PHE A 94 5.71 -7.50 -20.45
CA PHE A 94 5.24 -8.21 -19.26
C PHE A 94 4.00 -9.04 -19.54
N TRP A 95 4.02 -10.30 -19.09
CA TRP A 95 2.89 -11.22 -19.13
C TRP A 95 3.20 -12.42 -18.26
N LEU A 96 2.23 -12.88 -17.49
CA LEU A 96 2.41 -14.07 -16.65
C LEU A 96 1.89 -15.31 -17.39
N ASP A 97 2.66 -16.39 -17.37
CA ASP A 97 2.32 -17.65 -18.03
C ASP A 97 0.98 -18.22 -17.54
N GLU A 98 0.68 -18.03 -16.26
CA GLU A 98 -0.58 -18.45 -15.64
C GLU A 98 -1.83 -17.76 -16.19
N TRP A 99 -1.68 -16.62 -16.87
CA TRP A 99 -2.77 -15.93 -17.56
C TRP A 99 -3.06 -16.53 -18.94
N GLY A 100 -2.30 -17.55 -19.34
CA GLY A 100 -2.38 -18.19 -20.64
C GLY A 100 -1.70 -17.40 -21.75
N SER A 101 -1.99 -17.78 -23.00
CA SER A 101 -1.35 -17.12 -24.15
C SER A 101 -1.69 -15.64 -24.23
N LYS A 102 -0.66 -14.78 -24.37
CA LYS A 102 -0.83 -13.33 -24.52
C LYS A 102 -1.62 -13.00 -25.79
N PRO A 103 -2.81 -12.36 -25.68
CA PRO A 103 -3.56 -11.90 -26.85
C PRO A 103 -2.74 -10.93 -27.71
N SER A 104 -3.03 -10.88 -29.02
CA SER A 104 -2.36 -9.96 -29.93
C SER A 104 -2.81 -8.50 -29.76
N ASP A 105 -4.02 -8.27 -29.27
CA ASP A 105 -4.59 -6.93 -29.09
C ASP A 105 -4.54 -6.48 -27.63
N PHE A 106 -4.26 -5.19 -27.43
CA PHE A 106 -4.10 -4.61 -26.09
C PHE A 106 -5.41 -4.54 -25.30
N ILE A 107 -6.57 -4.50 -25.94
CA ILE A 107 -7.88 -4.44 -25.25
C ILE A 107 -8.11 -5.75 -24.50
N SER A 108 -7.87 -6.87 -25.17
CA SER A 108 -7.95 -8.20 -24.56
C SER A 108 -6.91 -8.40 -23.46
N GLN A 109 -5.67 -7.96 -23.70
CA GLN A 109 -4.59 -7.99 -22.68
C GLN A 109 -4.99 -7.22 -21.43
N LYS A 110 -5.49 -5.99 -21.60
CA LYS A 110 -5.96 -5.13 -20.49
C LYS A 110 -7.08 -5.80 -19.70
N LYS A 111 -8.07 -6.40 -20.39
CA LYS A 111 -9.18 -7.05 -19.70
C LYS A 111 -8.68 -8.22 -18.84
N ILE A 112 -7.84 -9.08 -19.37
CA ILE A 112 -7.27 -10.22 -18.61
C ILE A 112 -6.50 -9.70 -17.39
N ALA A 113 -5.59 -8.75 -17.57
CA ALA A 113 -4.82 -8.18 -16.47
C ALA A 113 -5.70 -7.56 -15.37
N GLN A 114 -6.76 -6.83 -15.74
CA GLN A 114 -7.72 -6.29 -14.80
C GLN A 114 -8.46 -7.39 -14.02
N ASP A 115 -8.96 -8.40 -14.73
CA ASP A 115 -9.69 -9.53 -14.13
C ASP A 115 -8.78 -10.32 -13.19
N GLU A 116 -7.50 -10.54 -13.54
CA GLU A 116 -6.54 -11.23 -12.71
C GLU A 116 -6.14 -10.42 -11.48
N LEU A 117 -5.89 -9.10 -11.63
CA LEU A 117 -5.52 -8.25 -10.51
C LEU A 117 -6.66 -8.11 -9.48
N THR A 118 -7.93 -8.14 -9.90
CA THR A 118 -9.07 -8.09 -8.96
C THR A 118 -9.14 -9.29 -8.02
N LYS A 119 -8.50 -10.40 -8.36
CA LYS A 119 -8.42 -11.62 -7.54
C LYS A 119 -7.31 -11.55 -6.49
N GLN A 120 -6.43 -10.55 -6.60
CA GLN A 120 -5.26 -10.44 -5.73
C GLN A 120 -5.52 -9.58 -4.50
N PRO A 121 -4.73 -9.75 -3.43
CA PRO A 121 -4.80 -8.90 -2.25
C PRO A 121 -4.73 -7.43 -2.62
N LYS A 122 -5.75 -6.66 -2.20
CA LYS A 122 -5.81 -5.22 -2.50
C LYS A 122 -4.68 -4.48 -1.82
N LEU A 123 -3.97 -3.65 -2.57
CA LEU A 123 -2.96 -2.76 -2.03
C LEU A 123 -3.60 -1.45 -1.56
N ILE A 124 -3.27 -1.05 -0.36
CA ILE A 124 -3.75 0.17 0.30
C ILE A 124 -2.62 1.21 0.23
N PRO A 125 -2.79 2.35 -0.45
CA PRO A 125 -1.77 3.38 -0.51
C PRO A 125 -1.55 4.01 0.86
N ILE A 126 -0.28 4.23 1.24
CA ILE A 126 0.11 4.88 2.49
C ILE A 126 0.74 6.23 2.21
N TYR A 127 1.79 6.24 1.39
CA TYR A 127 2.60 7.41 1.09
C TYR A 127 3.23 7.28 -0.30
N SER A 128 3.12 8.31 -1.14
CA SER A 128 3.69 8.29 -2.50
C SER A 128 3.31 6.99 -3.24
N HIS A 129 4.28 6.16 -3.61
CA HIS A 129 4.12 4.85 -4.23
C HIS A 129 4.37 3.69 -3.23
N ARG A 130 4.11 3.91 -1.95
CA ARG A 130 4.20 2.90 -0.88
C ARG A 130 2.82 2.36 -0.55
N TYR A 131 2.72 1.05 -0.50
CA TYR A 131 1.45 0.34 -0.34
C TYR A 131 1.56 -0.75 0.71
N LEU A 132 0.53 -0.86 1.55
CA LEU A 132 0.34 -1.97 2.49
C LEU A 132 -0.66 -2.97 1.89
N SER A 133 -0.42 -4.27 2.05
CA SER A 133 -1.45 -5.26 1.70
C SER A 133 -2.64 -5.18 2.66
N GLY A 134 -3.86 -5.15 2.09
CA GLY A 134 -5.10 -5.27 2.87
C GLY A 134 -5.39 -6.69 3.35
N GLU A 135 -4.71 -7.69 2.76
CA GLU A 135 -4.87 -9.12 3.07
C GLU A 135 -3.51 -9.78 3.37
N PRO A 136 -3.48 -10.72 4.34
CA PRO A 136 -4.54 -11.01 5.30
C PRO A 136 -4.87 -9.78 6.15
N ASN A 137 -6.13 -9.63 6.61
CA ASN A 137 -6.52 -8.51 7.49
C ASN A 137 -5.96 -8.69 8.91
N GLU A 138 -4.64 -8.60 9.00
CA GLU A 138 -3.85 -8.85 10.20
C GLU A 138 -2.79 -7.74 10.38
N VAL A 139 -2.25 -7.64 11.58
CA VAL A 139 -1.09 -6.76 11.85
C VAL A 139 0.20 -7.33 11.25
N GLY A 140 1.13 -6.46 10.89
CA GLY A 140 2.47 -6.85 10.45
C GLY A 140 2.53 -7.31 9.00
N ASN A 141 1.64 -6.81 8.14
CA ASN A 141 1.79 -6.97 6.70
C ASN A 141 2.94 -6.07 6.19
N PRO A 142 3.70 -6.53 5.19
CA PRO A 142 4.79 -5.76 4.62
C PRO A 142 4.27 -4.53 3.86
N VAL A 143 5.12 -3.53 3.78
CA VAL A 143 4.92 -2.37 2.89
C VAL A 143 5.76 -2.56 1.64
N PHE A 144 5.11 -2.43 0.49
CA PHE A 144 5.73 -2.51 -0.82
C PHE A 144 6.03 -1.11 -1.38
N SER A 145 7.13 -0.99 -2.11
CA SER A 145 7.31 0.06 -3.10
C SER A 145 6.81 -0.48 -4.43
N VAL A 146 5.87 0.22 -5.06
CA VAL A 146 5.23 -0.22 -6.31
C VAL A 146 5.45 0.83 -7.39
N TYR A 147 6.33 0.52 -8.32
CA TYR A 147 6.58 1.34 -9.49
C TYR A 147 6.50 0.46 -10.73
N GLN A 148 5.38 0.49 -11.43
CA GLN A 148 5.06 -0.50 -12.46
C GLN A 148 5.09 -1.92 -11.86
N MET A 149 5.72 -2.89 -12.53
CA MET A 149 5.93 -4.23 -11.98
C MET A 149 7.30 -4.39 -11.29
N ASP A 150 8.09 -3.31 -11.21
CA ASP A 150 9.24 -3.23 -10.29
C ASP A 150 8.73 -3.03 -8.85
N ILE A 151 8.53 -4.14 -8.17
CA ILE A 151 7.98 -4.19 -6.82
C ILE A 151 9.05 -4.72 -5.87
N ILE A 152 9.23 -4.05 -4.75
CA ILE A 152 10.14 -4.48 -3.69
C ILE A 152 9.49 -4.41 -2.31
N HIS A 153 9.97 -5.21 -1.36
CA HIS A 153 9.68 -4.98 0.05
C HIS A 153 10.41 -3.73 0.54
N TYR A 154 9.67 -2.72 0.98
CA TYR A 154 10.22 -1.45 1.50
C TYR A 154 10.17 -1.37 3.02
N GLY A 155 9.40 -2.24 3.65
CA GLY A 155 9.37 -2.47 5.08
C GLY A 155 8.79 -3.85 5.38
N ASN A 156 9.37 -4.55 6.35
CA ASN A 156 8.89 -5.87 6.77
C ASN A 156 7.53 -5.81 7.46
N ASP A 157 7.22 -4.66 8.04
CA ASP A 157 5.91 -4.28 8.57
C ASP A 157 5.74 -2.75 8.48
N LEU A 158 4.63 -2.23 9.00
CA LEU A 158 4.33 -0.81 8.99
C LEU A 158 5.31 0.01 9.85
N MET A 159 5.85 -0.54 10.94
CA MET A 159 6.82 0.16 11.79
C MET A 159 8.20 0.23 11.14
N ASP A 160 8.66 -0.87 10.58
CA ASP A 160 9.92 -0.94 9.84
C ASP A 160 9.88 0.00 8.62
N TYR A 161 8.75 0.03 7.90
CA TYR A 161 8.51 0.97 6.83
C TYR A 161 8.72 2.43 7.25
N PHE A 162 8.06 2.88 8.33
CA PHE A 162 8.19 4.26 8.78
C PHE A 162 9.61 4.60 9.23
N THR A 163 10.32 3.62 9.78
CA THR A 163 11.74 3.76 10.13
C THR A 163 12.59 4.03 8.89
N ASN A 164 12.38 3.24 7.84
CA ASN A 164 13.13 3.36 6.59
C ASN A 164 12.78 4.64 5.82
N GLU A 165 11.48 4.95 5.67
CA GLU A 165 11.02 6.09 4.86
C GLU A 165 11.41 7.44 5.47
N PHE A 166 11.30 7.59 6.80
CA PHE A 166 11.49 8.88 7.47
C PHE A 166 12.79 8.97 8.31
N GLY A 167 13.63 7.94 8.30
CA GLY A 167 14.87 7.90 9.04
C GLY A 167 14.67 8.15 10.54
N ILE A 168 13.67 7.46 11.12
CA ILE A 168 13.39 7.53 12.56
C ILE A 168 13.96 6.32 13.28
N GLU A 169 14.29 6.46 14.54
CA GLU A 169 14.78 5.38 15.38
C GLU A 169 13.73 4.98 16.42
N LEU A 170 13.28 3.73 16.33
CA LEU A 170 12.33 3.18 17.28
C LEU A 170 13.06 2.53 18.46
N PRO A 171 12.45 2.54 19.67
CA PRO A 171 13.02 1.83 20.80
C PRO A 171 13.22 0.33 20.52
N LYS A 172 14.39 -0.21 20.85
CA LYS A 172 14.70 -1.65 20.70
C LYS A 172 13.65 -2.56 21.36
N SER A 173 12.97 -2.08 22.39
CA SER A 173 11.89 -2.81 23.09
C SER A 173 10.64 -3.03 22.24
N PHE A 174 10.52 -2.39 21.08
CA PHE A 174 9.37 -2.60 20.18
C PHE A 174 9.50 -3.85 19.32
N GLY A 175 10.71 -4.41 19.27
CA GLY A 175 11.04 -5.55 18.43
C GLY A 175 11.17 -5.16 16.96
N THR A 176 11.70 -6.07 16.18
CA THR A 176 11.78 -5.98 14.72
C THR A 176 11.24 -7.26 14.11
N ILE A 177 10.68 -7.16 12.93
CA ILE A 177 10.31 -8.33 12.13
C ILE A 177 11.47 -8.56 11.15
N ASP A 178 12.15 -9.70 11.31
CA ASP A 178 13.36 -10.00 10.51
C ASP A 178 13.05 -10.30 9.06
N LYS A 179 11.86 -10.82 8.78
CA LYS A 179 11.42 -11.16 7.41
C LYS A 179 9.97 -10.74 7.19
N PRO A 180 9.64 -10.19 6.01
CA PRO A 180 8.28 -9.85 5.66
C PRO A 180 7.41 -11.10 5.53
N LYS A 181 6.11 -10.97 5.82
CA LYS A 181 5.12 -11.97 5.46
C LYS A 181 5.07 -12.11 3.95
N LYS A 182 4.93 -13.34 3.46
CA LYS A 182 4.61 -13.55 2.04
C LYS A 182 3.14 -13.16 1.79
N ILE A 183 2.95 -12.28 0.83
CA ILE A 183 1.63 -11.86 0.33
C ILE A 183 1.47 -12.43 -1.07
N ARG A 184 0.45 -13.28 -1.25
CA ARG A 184 0.13 -13.90 -2.54
C ARG A 184 0.21 -12.87 -3.67
N PHE A 185 0.73 -13.25 -4.81
CA PHE A 185 0.97 -12.42 -5.99
C PHE A 185 2.08 -11.37 -5.75
N TRP A 186 1.93 -10.44 -4.80
CA TRP A 186 2.86 -9.32 -4.64
C TRP A 186 4.27 -9.75 -4.23
N SER A 187 4.40 -10.75 -3.36
CA SER A 187 5.71 -11.32 -3.02
C SER A 187 6.28 -12.19 -4.15
N GLU A 188 5.41 -12.83 -4.93
CA GLU A 188 5.81 -13.60 -6.11
C GLU A 188 6.38 -12.70 -7.21
N MET A 189 5.80 -11.50 -7.41
CA MET A 189 6.35 -10.51 -8.35
C MET A 189 7.76 -10.06 -7.94
N ILE A 190 8.04 -9.95 -6.63
CA ILE A 190 9.38 -9.63 -6.14
C ILE A 190 10.35 -10.79 -6.42
N ASP A 191 9.91 -12.03 -6.15
CA ASP A 191 10.72 -13.22 -6.41
C ASP A 191 11.06 -13.32 -7.92
N LEU A 192 10.07 -13.10 -8.81
CA LEU A 192 10.28 -13.08 -10.27
C LEU A 192 11.28 -12.00 -10.73
N ASN A 193 11.17 -10.78 -10.19
CA ASN A 193 12.09 -9.70 -10.55
C ASN A 193 13.53 -10.01 -10.14
N ASN A 194 13.73 -10.69 -9.00
CA ASN A 194 15.07 -11.09 -8.54
C ASN A 194 15.69 -12.17 -9.43
N GLU A 195 14.89 -13.12 -9.95
CA GLU A 195 15.37 -14.16 -10.87
C GLU A 195 15.80 -13.63 -12.25
N ILE A 196 15.25 -12.48 -12.69
CA ILE A 196 15.61 -11.85 -13.97
C ILE A 196 16.95 -11.09 -13.88
N ILE A 197 17.37 -10.71 -12.67
CA ILE A 197 18.58 -9.92 -12.43
C ILE A 197 19.83 -10.82 -12.21
N GLU A 198 19.65 -12.09 -11.88
CA GLU A 198 20.74 -13.10 -11.76
C GLU A 198 21.05 -13.73 -13.12
#